data_0809f3a3758dc7295b3f5699734a5419
#
_entry.id   0809f3a3758dc7295b3f5699734a5419
#
_cell.length_a   1.000
_cell.length_b   1.000
_cell.length_c   1.000
_cell.angle_alpha   90.00
_cell.angle_beta   90.00
_cell.angle_gamma   90.00
#
_symmetry.space_group_name_H-M   'P 1'
#
loop_
_entity.id
_entity.type
_entity.pdbx_description
1 polymer ?
#
loop_
_entity_poly.entity_id
_entity_poly.type
_entity_poly.pdbx_seq_one_letter_code
_entity_poly.pdbx_strand_id
1 'polypeptide(L)'
;MAERFNLLAYHYAHRGLWSNETYPENSLEAILAAGGGGIGCEIDVRPAACGTPVVFHDAILDRMTDTTGFVSNHSAEELTKLNLKGNGTFVTLDQVLEAWTSDTPLLIELKIDGETDAEGFTNIVSERVAAYDGPAALMSFSRRAVSAVPAGIMKGALILPSRMSQDITLQALVSTSAALMPDFIAAHWSDAAEATTTATDYGLPLAVWTIDTADRAQELKSLPIAQIFEGFDPAFVRPEA
;
A
#
# COMPACT_ATOMS: atom_id res chain seq x y z
N MET A 1 2.02 -11.08 -16.56
CA MET A 1 1.53 -11.28 -15.15
C MET A 1 2.55 -10.65 -14.24
N ALA A 2 2.10 -9.90 -13.24
CA ALA A 2 2.99 -9.29 -12.26
C ALA A 2 3.95 -10.34 -11.66
N GLU A 3 5.22 -9.99 -11.55
CA GLU A 3 6.23 -10.88 -11.02
C GLU A 3 6.09 -11.06 -9.49
N ARG A 4 6.30 -12.28 -9.03
CA ARG A 4 6.44 -12.55 -7.60
C ARG A 4 7.83 -12.13 -7.13
N PHE A 5 7.90 -11.51 -5.97
CA PHE A 5 9.15 -10.98 -5.41
C PHE A 5 9.32 -11.35 -3.94
N ASN A 6 10.53 -11.20 -3.41
CA ASN A 6 10.79 -11.35 -1.99
C ASN A 6 10.46 -10.02 -1.29
N LEU A 7 9.38 -10.00 -0.51
CA LEU A 7 8.93 -8.82 0.24
C LEU A 7 10.05 -8.21 1.10
N LEU A 8 10.83 -9.06 1.78
CA LEU A 8 11.85 -8.64 2.75
C LEU A 8 13.14 -8.12 2.10
N ALA A 9 13.28 -8.25 0.78
CA ALA A 9 14.41 -7.69 0.05
C ALA A 9 14.30 -6.17 -0.16
N TYR A 10 13.14 -5.58 0.16
CA TYR A 10 12.84 -4.16 -0.09
C TYR A 10 12.25 -3.49 1.15
N HIS A 11 12.39 -2.17 1.19
CA HIS A 11 11.57 -1.26 1.98
C HIS A 11 10.74 -0.42 1.04
N TYR A 12 9.62 0.12 1.52
CA TYR A 12 8.59 0.73 0.68
C TYR A 12 8.30 2.15 1.14
N ALA A 13 8.38 3.09 0.23
CA ALA A 13 7.92 4.46 0.47
C ALA A 13 6.40 4.48 0.54
N HIS A 14 5.83 4.81 1.71
CA HIS A 14 4.40 4.91 1.95
C HIS A 14 3.82 6.08 1.14
N ARG A 15 2.95 5.78 0.18
CA ARG A 15 2.36 6.75 -0.76
C ARG A 15 3.40 7.48 -1.62
N GLY A 16 4.55 6.86 -1.88
CA GLY A 16 5.68 7.47 -2.58
C GLY A 16 6.68 8.17 -1.66
N LEU A 17 7.77 8.68 -2.23
CA LEU A 17 8.72 9.56 -1.54
C LEU A 17 8.19 11.00 -1.53
N TRP A 18 7.19 11.24 -0.70
CA TRP A 18 6.54 12.53 -0.55
C TRP A 18 7.09 13.33 0.64
N SER A 19 6.95 14.64 0.57
CA SER A 19 7.17 15.55 1.69
C SER A 19 6.39 16.85 1.47
N ASN A 20 6.22 17.65 2.53
CA ASN A 20 5.59 18.97 2.42
C ASN A 20 6.37 19.96 1.53
N GLU A 21 7.65 19.67 1.25
CA GLU A 21 8.56 20.54 0.49
C GLU A 21 8.71 20.10 -0.98
N THR A 22 8.37 18.85 -1.30
CA THR A 22 8.58 18.28 -2.63
C THR A 22 7.27 17.98 -3.34
N TYR A 23 6.80 16.75 -3.20
CA TYR A 23 5.60 16.23 -3.86
C TYR A 23 4.61 15.73 -2.81
N PRO A 24 3.29 15.87 -3.02
CA PRO A 24 2.29 15.34 -2.12
C PRO A 24 2.21 13.80 -2.18
N GLU A 25 1.68 13.21 -1.12
CA GLU A 25 1.40 11.77 -1.04
C GLU A 25 0.56 11.29 -2.24
N ASN A 26 0.80 10.06 -2.68
CA ASN A 26 0.07 9.41 -3.79
C ASN A 26 0.10 10.20 -5.12
N SER A 27 0.97 11.21 -5.27
CA SER A 27 1.19 11.86 -6.56
C SER A 27 2.09 11.02 -7.46
N LEU A 28 1.95 11.18 -8.78
CA LEU A 28 2.81 10.48 -9.73
C LEU A 28 4.29 10.78 -9.47
N GLU A 29 4.60 12.03 -9.16
CA GLU A 29 5.95 12.50 -8.90
C GLU A 29 6.57 11.83 -7.66
N ALA A 30 5.81 11.72 -6.55
CA ALA A 30 6.26 11.06 -5.33
C ALA A 30 6.47 9.54 -5.55
N ILE A 31 5.58 8.93 -6.32
CA ILE A 31 5.68 7.51 -6.69
C ILE A 31 6.94 7.28 -7.51
N LEU A 32 7.15 8.03 -8.59
CA LEU A 32 8.31 7.88 -9.46
C LEU A 32 9.64 8.21 -8.76
N ALA A 33 9.62 9.12 -7.77
CA ALA A 33 10.79 9.40 -6.94
C ALA A 33 11.24 8.16 -6.13
N ALA A 34 10.32 7.33 -5.65
CA ALA A 34 10.65 6.08 -4.97
C ALA A 34 11.37 5.10 -5.92
N GLY A 35 10.82 4.87 -7.12
CA GLY A 35 11.43 4.01 -8.14
C GLY A 35 12.80 4.51 -8.59
N GLY A 36 12.94 5.80 -8.83
CA GLY A 36 14.23 6.43 -9.18
C GLY A 36 15.27 6.32 -8.07
N GLY A 37 14.84 6.22 -6.81
CA GLY A 37 15.69 5.94 -5.65
C GLY A 37 16.00 4.46 -5.43
N GLY A 38 15.48 3.54 -6.24
CA GLY A 38 15.66 2.11 -6.07
C GLY A 38 14.93 1.54 -4.84
N ILE A 39 13.81 2.16 -4.44
CA ILE A 39 12.99 1.81 -3.28
C ILE A 39 11.64 1.33 -3.77
N GLY A 40 11.08 0.30 -3.13
CA GLY A 40 9.69 -0.10 -3.38
C GLY A 40 8.73 1.03 -3.03
N CYS A 41 7.55 1.00 -3.62
CA CYS A 41 6.54 2.01 -3.34
C CYS A 41 5.24 1.35 -2.87
N GLU A 42 4.64 1.92 -1.87
CA GLU A 42 3.28 1.61 -1.47
C GLU A 42 2.36 2.73 -1.96
N ILE A 43 1.18 2.36 -2.48
CA ILE A 43 0.17 3.29 -2.97
C ILE A 43 -1.24 2.83 -2.59
N ASP A 44 -2.13 3.80 -2.42
CA ASP A 44 -3.55 3.56 -2.13
C ASP A 44 -4.40 3.66 -3.39
N VAL A 45 -5.28 2.71 -3.66
CA VAL A 45 -6.22 2.78 -4.78
C VAL A 45 -7.68 2.72 -4.33
N ARG A 46 -8.52 3.55 -4.95
CA ARG A 46 -9.97 3.66 -4.73
C ARG A 46 -10.75 3.63 -6.03
N PRO A 47 -12.02 3.20 -6.00
CA PRO A 47 -12.88 3.34 -7.17
C PRO A 47 -13.33 4.80 -7.36
N ALA A 48 -13.16 5.33 -8.57
CA ALA A 48 -13.91 6.49 -9.06
C ALA A 48 -15.38 6.10 -9.34
N ALA A 49 -16.24 7.06 -9.71
CA ALA A 49 -17.67 6.83 -9.96
C ALA A 49 -17.96 5.70 -10.96
N CYS A 50 -17.09 5.48 -11.95
CA CYS A 50 -17.20 4.41 -12.94
C CYS A 50 -16.46 3.12 -12.58
N GLY A 51 -15.95 3.00 -11.34
CA GLY A 51 -15.15 1.86 -10.89
C GLY A 51 -13.68 1.89 -11.33
N THR A 52 -13.25 2.89 -12.11
CA THR A 52 -11.84 3.05 -12.50
C THR A 52 -10.96 3.26 -11.25
N PRO A 53 -9.90 2.46 -11.04
CA PRO A 53 -9.00 2.66 -9.91
C PRO A 53 -8.20 3.95 -10.05
N VAL A 54 -8.32 4.84 -9.06
CA VAL A 54 -7.55 6.08 -8.93
C VAL A 54 -6.65 6.01 -7.70
N VAL A 55 -5.49 6.67 -7.76
CA VAL A 55 -4.51 6.63 -6.67
C VAL A 55 -4.80 7.76 -5.70
N PHE A 56 -5.36 7.41 -4.53
CA PHE A 56 -5.75 8.37 -3.50
C PHE A 56 -6.08 7.66 -2.18
N HIS A 57 -5.68 8.25 -1.03
CA HIS A 57 -5.89 7.63 0.27
C HIS A 57 -7.31 7.84 0.82
N ASP A 58 -7.77 9.09 0.91
CA ASP A 58 -9.01 9.44 1.60
C ASP A 58 -10.26 9.10 0.80
N ALA A 59 -11.37 8.85 1.47
CA ALA A 59 -12.67 8.70 0.79
C ALA A 59 -13.16 10.02 0.19
N ILE A 60 -12.70 11.16 0.73
CA ILE A 60 -13.08 12.52 0.32
C ILE A 60 -11.87 13.31 -0.17
N LEU A 61 -12.13 14.26 -1.08
CA LEU A 61 -11.09 15.05 -1.77
C LEU A 61 -10.51 16.19 -0.93
N ASP A 62 -11.21 16.62 0.11
CA ASP A 62 -11.08 17.88 0.84
C ASP A 62 -9.67 18.15 1.39
N ARG A 63 -8.99 17.12 1.90
CA ARG A 63 -7.66 17.27 2.49
C ARG A 63 -6.59 17.57 1.45
N MET A 64 -6.60 16.85 0.34
CA MET A 64 -5.51 16.85 -0.63
C MET A 64 -5.78 17.61 -1.92
N THR A 65 -7.00 18.14 -2.11
CA THR A 65 -7.37 18.96 -3.28
C THR A 65 -8.16 20.21 -2.88
N ASP A 66 -8.39 21.11 -3.82
CA ASP A 66 -9.29 22.26 -3.64
C ASP A 66 -10.75 21.91 -3.95
N THR A 67 -11.02 20.67 -4.35
CA THR A 67 -12.36 20.13 -4.58
C THR A 67 -12.84 19.38 -3.34
N THR A 68 -14.15 19.38 -3.10
CA THR A 68 -14.76 18.72 -1.94
C THR A 68 -15.65 17.57 -2.35
N GLY A 69 -15.87 16.62 -1.42
CA GLY A 69 -16.80 15.51 -1.60
C GLY A 69 -16.11 14.18 -1.86
N PHE A 70 -16.92 13.15 -2.08
CA PHE A 70 -16.42 11.78 -2.21
C PHE A 70 -15.74 11.53 -3.55
N VAL A 71 -14.58 10.84 -3.53
CA VAL A 71 -13.88 10.36 -4.73
C VAL A 71 -14.83 9.56 -5.63
N SER A 72 -15.66 8.70 -5.03
CA SER A 72 -16.64 7.86 -5.75
C SER A 72 -17.75 8.61 -6.47
N ASN A 73 -17.90 9.94 -6.25
CA ASN A 73 -18.87 10.77 -6.94
C ASN A 73 -18.32 11.39 -8.24
N HIS A 74 -17.02 11.28 -8.48
CA HIS A 74 -16.33 11.86 -9.64
C HIS A 74 -15.83 10.78 -10.58
N SER A 75 -15.88 11.05 -11.88
CA SER A 75 -15.23 10.19 -12.87
C SER A 75 -13.71 10.28 -12.77
N ALA A 76 -12.98 9.25 -13.22
CA ALA A 76 -11.52 9.28 -13.25
C ALA A 76 -11.01 10.45 -14.13
N GLU A 77 -11.72 10.80 -15.23
CA GLU A 77 -11.38 11.93 -16.09
C GLU A 77 -11.48 13.28 -15.36
N GLU A 78 -12.48 13.45 -14.48
CA GLU A 78 -12.59 14.65 -13.65
C GLU A 78 -11.49 14.71 -12.60
N LEU A 79 -11.23 13.58 -11.92
CA LEU A 79 -10.23 13.49 -10.86
C LEU A 79 -8.82 13.77 -11.37
N THR A 80 -8.44 13.22 -12.52
CA THR A 80 -7.10 13.44 -13.11
C THR A 80 -6.85 14.86 -13.62
N LYS A 81 -7.88 15.72 -13.66
CA LYS A 81 -7.73 17.16 -13.92
C LYS A 81 -7.48 17.98 -12.66
N LEU A 82 -7.64 17.35 -11.48
CA LEU A 82 -7.38 18.01 -10.20
C LEU A 82 -5.88 18.05 -9.92
N ASN A 83 -5.42 19.12 -9.32
CA ASN A 83 -4.10 19.19 -8.74
C ASN A 83 -4.17 18.74 -7.27
N LEU A 84 -3.24 17.89 -6.87
CA LEU A 84 -3.02 17.64 -5.46
C LEU A 84 -2.33 18.85 -4.81
N LYS A 85 -2.70 19.17 -3.58
CA LYS A 85 -2.04 20.23 -2.80
C LYS A 85 -0.55 19.94 -2.70
N GLY A 86 0.30 20.91 -3.07
CA GLY A 86 1.75 20.71 -3.16
C GLY A 86 2.25 20.40 -4.58
N ASN A 87 1.45 20.70 -5.61
CA ASN A 87 1.78 20.56 -7.04
C ASN A 87 2.02 19.10 -7.50
N GLY A 88 1.22 18.17 -7.01
CA GLY A 88 1.26 16.78 -7.47
C GLY A 88 0.17 16.49 -8.50
N THR A 89 0.45 15.51 -9.36
CA THR A 89 -0.49 15.04 -10.37
C THR A 89 -1.37 13.92 -9.79
N PHE A 90 -2.68 14.13 -9.84
CA PHE A 90 -3.66 13.07 -9.52
C PHE A 90 -3.69 12.05 -10.66
N VAL A 91 -3.56 10.77 -10.36
CA VAL A 91 -3.42 9.73 -11.39
C VAL A 91 -4.33 8.53 -11.17
N THR A 92 -4.58 7.79 -12.25
CA THR A 92 -5.17 6.45 -12.20
C THR A 92 -4.10 5.39 -11.93
N LEU A 93 -4.52 4.19 -11.51
CA LEU A 93 -3.61 3.05 -11.40
C LEU A 93 -2.95 2.72 -12.75
N ASP A 94 -3.70 2.76 -13.85
CA ASP A 94 -3.17 2.47 -15.19
C ASP A 94 -2.01 3.40 -15.55
N GLN A 95 -2.13 4.71 -15.23
CA GLN A 95 -1.05 5.68 -15.45
C GLN A 95 0.19 5.40 -14.57
N VAL A 96 -0.01 4.95 -13.34
CA VAL A 96 1.11 4.54 -12.48
C VAL A 96 1.80 3.30 -13.04
N LEU A 97 1.06 2.25 -13.39
CA LEU A 97 1.63 1.01 -13.92
C LEU A 97 2.39 1.23 -15.24
N GLU A 98 1.91 2.13 -16.10
CA GLU A 98 2.59 2.52 -17.33
C GLU A 98 3.89 3.30 -17.06
N ALA A 99 3.87 4.21 -16.09
CA ALA A 99 5.01 5.08 -15.78
C ALA A 99 6.06 4.43 -14.87
N TRP A 100 5.69 3.40 -14.09
CA TRP A 100 6.59 2.71 -13.18
C TRP A 100 7.49 1.73 -13.93
N THR A 101 8.70 2.18 -14.24
CA THR A 101 9.71 1.40 -14.98
C THR A 101 10.82 0.85 -14.09
N SER A 102 10.67 0.97 -12.76
CA SER A 102 11.63 0.44 -11.78
C SER A 102 11.47 -1.06 -11.60
N ASP A 103 12.58 -1.76 -11.36
CA ASP A 103 12.58 -3.18 -10.98
C ASP A 103 12.17 -3.41 -9.51
N THR A 104 11.92 -2.32 -8.76
CA THR A 104 11.44 -2.41 -7.37
C THR A 104 9.93 -2.60 -7.30
N PRO A 105 9.40 -3.31 -6.28
CA PRO A 105 8.00 -3.68 -6.26
C PRO A 105 7.05 -2.55 -5.85
N LEU A 106 5.81 -2.63 -6.38
CA LEU A 106 4.65 -1.87 -5.91
C LEU A 106 3.83 -2.69 -4.92
N LEU A 107 3.50 -2.11 -3.76
CA LEU A 107 2.45 -2.58 -2.86
C LEU A 107 1.21 -1.70 -3.09
N ILE A 108 0.11 -2.30 -3.52
CA ILE A 108 -1.10 -1.58 -3.89
C ILE A 108 -2.20 -1.90 -2.87
N GLU A 109 -2.51 -0.93 -2.00
CA GLU A 109 -3.59 -1.08 -1.03
C GLU A 109 -4.96 -0.83 -1.70
N LEU A 110 -5.85 -1.81 -1.59
CA LEU A 110 -7.25 -1.70 -2.00
C LEU A 110 -8.06 -1.06 -0.87
N LYS A 111 -8.46 0.21 -1.04
CA LYS A 111 -9.33 0.94 -0.10
C LYS A 111 -10.77 0.52 -0.31
N ILE A 112 -11.30 -0.21 0.65
CA ILE A 112 -12.68 -0.72 0.63
C ILE A 112 -13.44 -0.03 1.75
N ASP A 113 -14.23 0.96 1.41
CA ASP A 113 -15.03 1.73 2.37
C ASP A 113 -16.53 1.64 2.04
N GLY A 114 -17.34 1.80 3.09
CA GLY A 114 -18.77 1.96 2.96
C GLY A 114 -19.42 0.90 2.08
N GLU A 115 -20.02 1.32 0.98
CA GLU A 115 -20.72 0.47 0.03
C GLU A 115 -19.85 0.00 -1.15
N THR A 116 -18.53 0.17 -1.08
CA THR A 116 -17.63 -0.33 -2.14
C THR A 116 -17.79 -1.84 -2.31
N ASP A 117 -18.11 -2.28 -3.53
CA ASP A 117 -18.09 -3.70 -3.87
C ASP A 117 -16.65 -4.22 -3.83
N ALA A 118 -16.31 -4.87 -2.72
CA ALA A 118 -14.95 -5.35 -2.48
C ALA A 118 -14.48 -6.35 -3.53
N GLU A 119 -15.33 -7.26 -3.96
CA GLU A 119 -14.99 -8.30 -4.94
C GLU A 119 -14.88 -7.71 -6.35
N GLY A 120 -15.88 -6.93 -6.76
CA GLY A 120 -15.89 -6.28 -8.06
C GLY A 120 -14.70 -5.33 -8.24
N PHE A 121 -14.41 -4.50 -7.23
CA PHE A 121 -13.26 -3.60 -7.29
C PHE A 121 -11.93 -4.35 -7.29
N THR A 122 -11.79 -5.39 -6.46
CA THR A 122 -10.59 -6.24 -6.48
C THR A 122 -10.36 -6.88 -7.83
N ASN A 123 -11.40 -7.39 -8.49
CA ASN A 123 -11.29 -7.98 -9.83
C ASN A 123 -10.81 -6.95 -10.86
N ILE A 124 -11.38 -5.74 -10.83
CA ILE A 124 -10.98 -4.64 -11.72
C ILE A 124 -9.49 -4.29 -11.54
N VAL A 125 -8.99 -4.18 -10.30
CA VAL A 125 -7.57 -3.90 -10.04
C VAL A 125 -6.69 -5.09 -10.43
N SER A 126 -7.14 -6.31 -10.12
CA SER A 126 -6.41 -7.54 -10.43
C SER A 126 -6.18 -7.73 -11.93
N GLU A 127 -7.15 -7.38 -12.78
CA GLU A 127 -6.99 -7.42 -14.24
C GLU A 127 -5.85 -6.51 -14.72
N ARG A 128 -5.72 -5.31 -14.15
CA ARG A 128 -4.65 -4.36 -14.48
C ARG A 128 -3.30 -4.86 -14.03
N VAL A 129 -3.22 -5.36 -12.79
CA VAL A 129 -1.98 -5.91 -12.24
C VAL A 129 -1.56 -7.17 -12.97
N ALA A 130 -2.51 -8.01 -13.42
CA ALA A 130 -2.20 -9.20 -14.22
C ALA A 130 -1.63 -8.86 -15.62
N ALA A 131 -1.96 -7.68 -16.16
CA ALA A 131 -1.42 -7.19 -17.42
C ALA A 131 -0.07 -6.46 -17.27
N TYR A 132 0.33 -6.14 -16.04
CA TYR A 132 1.60 -5.49 -15.72
C TYR A 132 2.73 -6.53 -15.63
N ASP A 133 3.90 -6.22 -16.18
CA ASP A 133 5.04 -7.14 -16.25
C ASP A 133 6.06 -6.96 -15.12
N GLY A 134 5.91 -5.92 -14.27
CA GLY A 134 6.80 -5.66 -13.13
C GLY A 134 6.32 -6.33 -11.82
N PRO A 135 7.14 -6.25 -10.76
CA PRO A 135 6.78 -6.81 -9.46
C PRO A 135 5.70 -5.96 -8.76
N ALA A 136 4.58 -6.57 -8.42
CA ALA A 136 3.49 -5.93 -7.70
C ALA A 136 2.71 -6.91 -6.81
N ALA A 137 2.16 -6.39 -5.70
CA ALA A 137 1.28 -7.12 -4.81
C ALA A 137 0.06 -6.26 -4.44
N LEU A 138 -1.09 -6.91 -4.27
CA LEU A 138 -2.30 -6.28 -3.76
C LEU A 138 -2.42 -6.51 -2.26
N MET A 139 -2.86 -5.53 -1.49
CA MET A 139 -3.13 -5.70 -0.07
C MET A 139 -4.38 -4.94 0.36
N SER A 140 -5.01 -5.34 1.46
CA SER A 140 -6.19 -4.66 1.99
C SER A 140 -6.44 -5.03 3.45
N PHE A 141 -7.10 -4.12 4.18
CA PHE A 141 -7.77 -4.42 5.46
C PHE A 141 -9.05 -5.23 5.26
N SER A 142 -9.65 -5.18 4.06
CA SER A 142 -10.86 -5.93 3.73
C SER A 142 -10.54 -7.39 3.45
N ARG A 143 -11.01 -8.28 4.35
CA ARG A 143 -10.89 -9.72 4.16
C ARG A 143 -11.53 -10.21 2.85
N ARG A 144 -12.64 -9.57 2.43
CA ARG A 144 -13.30 -9.89 1.16
C ARG A 144 -12.40 -9.55 -0.02
N ALA A 145 -11.77 -8.37 -0.01
CA ALA A 145 -10.83 -7.99 -1.04
C ALA A 145 -9.63 -8.96 -1.10
N VAL A 146 -8.99 -9.27 0.04
CA VAL A 146 -7.87 -10.23 0.08
C VAL A 146 -8.27 -11.61 -0.47
N SER A 147 -9.48 -12.08 -0.11
CA SER A 147 -9.99 -13.37 -0.61
C SER A 147 -10.28 -13.37 -2.11
N ALA A 148 -10.67 -12.22 -2.67
CA ALA A 148 -11.01 -12.07 -4.08
C ALA A 148 -9.78 -11.94 -5.01
N VAL A 149 -8.58 -11.67 -4.46
CA VAL A 149 -7.35 -11.60 -5.28
C VAL A 149 -7.10 -12.95 -5.93
N PRO A 150 -7.01 -13.03 -7.28
CA PRO A 150 -6.79 -14.28 -8.02
C PRO A 150 -5.46 -14.95 -7.68
N ALA A 151 -5.43 -16.28 -7.82
CA ALA A 151 -4.19 -17.02 -7.75
C ALA A 151 -3.19 -16.52 -8.83
N GLY A 152 -1.93 -16.34 -8.44
CA GLY A 152 -0.89 -15.82 -9.34
C GLY A 152 -0.52 -14.35 -9.11
N ILE A 153 -1.38 -13.56 -8.45
CA ILE A 153 -1.04 -12.22 -7.95
C ILE A 153 -0.66 -12.34 -6.48
N MET A 154 0.47 -11.75 -6.08
CA MET A 154 0.84 -11.68 -4.66
C MET A 154 -0.19 -10.85 -3.89
N LYS A 155 -0.56 -11.34 -2.70
CA LYS A 155 -1.56 -10.68 -1.86
C LYS A 155 -1.11 -10.57 -0.40
N GLY A 156 -1.36 -9.44 0.21
CA GLY A 156 -1.12 -9.15 1.61
C GLY A 156 -2.41 -8.92 2.40
N ALA A 157 -2.42 -9.34 3.65
CA ALA A 157 -3.48 -8.98 4.58
C ALA A 157 -2.98 -7.90 5.53
N LEU A 158 -3.58 -6.71 5.45
CA LEU A 158 -3.39 -5.63 6.42
C LEU A 158 -4.19 -5.93 7.68
N ILE A 159 -3.57 -5.76 8.83
CA ILE A 159 -4.24 -5.92 10.13
C ILE A 159 -4.20 -4.61 10.92
N LEU A 160 -5.32 -4.30 11.55
CA LEU A 160 -5.42 -3.12 12.41
C LEU A 160 -4.51 -3.26 13.65
N PRO A 161 -4.03 -2.14 14.23
CA PRO A 161 -3.29 -2.18 15.47
C PRO A 161 -4.07 -2.92 16.57
N SER A 162 -3.40 -3.81 17.31
CA SER A 162 -4.04 -4.62 18.36
C SER A 162 -4.74 -3.74 19.41
N ARG A 163 -4.17 -2.57 19.71
CA ARG A 163 -4.76 -1.58 20.65
C ARG A 163 -6.12 -1.02 20.20
N MET A 164 -6.47 -1.13 18.93
CA MET A 164 -7.78 -0.71 18.39
C MET A 164 -8.84 -1.81 18.47
N SER A 165 -8.43 -3.03 18.80
CA SER A 165 -9.28 -4.22 18.84
C SER A 165 -9.45 -4.65 20.30
N GLN A 166 -10.46 -4.08 21.01
CA GLN A 166 -10.62 -4.25 22.46
C GLN A 166 -10.74 -5.70 22.94
N ASP A 167 -11.22 -6.62 22.06
CA ASP A 167 -11.52 -8.00 22.42
C ASP A 167 -10.80 -9.04 21.55
N ILE A 168 -9.89 -8.61 20.65
CA ILE A 168 -9.21 -9.50 19.72
C ILE A 168 -7.69 -9.37 19.92
N THR A 169 -7.02 -10.47 20.25
CA THR A 169 -5.56 -10.49 20.40
C THR A 169 -4.88 -10.37 19.03
N LEU A 170 -3.63 -9.88 19.02
CA LEU A 170 -2.82 -9.84 17.81
C LEU A 170 -2.68 -11.23 17.17
N GLN A 171 -2.47 -12.26 17.98
CA GLN A 171 -2.42 -13.64 17.52
C GLN A 171 -3.70 -14.06 16.78
N ALA A 172 -4.88 -13.68 17.27
CA ALA A 172 -6.14 -13.96 16.60
C ALA A 172 -6.29 -13.16 15.29
N LEU A 173 -5.83 -11.90 15.25
CA LEU A 173 -5.80 -11.10 14.03
C LEU A 173 -4.89 -11.75 12.96
N VAL A 174 -3.68 -12.14 13.31
CA VAL A 174 -2.75 -12.81 12.39
C VAL A 174 -3.31 -14.16 11.95
N SER A 175 -3.79 -15.00 12.88
CA SER A 175 -4.36 -16.32 12.58
C SER A 175 -5.53 -16.24 11.60
N THR A 176 -6.47 -15.33 11.84
CA THR A 176 -7.64 -15.15 10.96
C THR A 176 -7.26 -14.57 9.59
N SER A 177 -6.19 -13.78 9.53
CA SER A 177 -5.65 -13.27 8.28
C SER A 177 -4.89 -14.34 7.51
N ALA A 178 -4.10 -15.17 8.20
CA ALA A 178 -3.39 -16.32 7.60
C ALA A 178 -4.37 -17.33 6.95
N ALA A 179 -5.58 -17.47 7.50
CA ALA A 179 -6.63 -18.32 6.90
C ALA A 179 -7.10 -17.84 5.51
N LEU A 180 -6.79 -16.60 5.11
CA LEU A 180 -7.03 -16.10 3.76
C LEU A 180 -5.96 -16.54 2.76
N MET A 181 -4.94 -17.26 3.23
CA MET A 181 -3.76 -17.68 2.46
C MET A 181 -3.08 -16.51 1.75
N PRO A 182 -2.73 -15.44 2.49
CA PRO A 182 -1.96 -14.34 1.91
C PRO A 182 -0.50 -14.77 1.71
N ASP A 183 0.22 -14.02 0.89
CA ASP A 183 1.66 -14.19 0.72
C ASP A 183 2.46 -13.45 1.81
N PHE A 184 1.85 -12.48 2.49
CA PHE A 184 2.42 -11.73 3.61
C PHE A 184 1.34 -11.10 4.50
N ILE A 185 1.75 -10.72 5.71
CA ILE A 185 0.96 -9.88 6.62
C ILE A 185 1.55 -8.47 6.63
N ALA A 186 0.72 -7.45 6.79
CA ALA A 186 1.17 -6.08 7.04
C ALA A 186 0.55 -5.56 8.34
N ALA A 187 1.39 -5.27 9.34
CA ALA A 187 0.98 -4.88 10.68
C ALA A 187 1.46 -3.47 11.05
N HIS A 188 0.79 -2.85 12.01
CA HIS A 188 1.20 -1.55 12.55
C HIS A 188 2.50 -1.68 13.36
N TRP A 189 3.36 -0.67 13.33
CA TRP A 189 4.66 -0.69 14.00
C TRP A 189 4.61 -0.96 15.50
N SER A 190 3.54 -0.55 16.20
CA SER A 190 3.40 -0.83 17.63
C SER A 190 3.31 -2.31 17.97
N ASP A 191 2.96 -3.13 17.02
CA ASP A 191 2.80 -4.56 17.17
C ASP A 191 3.96 -5.35 16.52
N ALA A 192 4.96 -4.67 15.94
CA ALA A 192 5.98 -5.25 15.07
C ALA A 192 6.68 -6.48 15.67
N ALA A 193 7.11 -6.41 16.93
CA ALA A 193 7.85 -7.51 17.56
C ALA A 193 6.98 -8.77 17.75
N GLU A 194 5.76 -8.60 18.27
CA GLU A 194 4.82 -9.71 18.46
C GLU A 194 4.30 -10.22 17.11
N ALA A 195 4.00 -9.31 16.16
CA ALA A 195 3.55 -9.67 14.82
C ALA A 195 4.62 -10.45 14.05
N THR A 196 5.90 -10.12 14.19
CA THR A 196 7.01 -10.85 13.57
C THR A 196 7.03 -12.30 14.05
N THR A 197 6.97 -12.52 15.35
CA THR A 197 6.95 -13.86 15.93
C THR A 197 5.74 -14.64 15.44
N THR A 198 4.55 -14.03 15.57
CA THR A 198 3.30 -14.70 15.21
C THR A 198 3.21 -15.01 13.71
N ALA A 199 3.60 -14.07 12.83
CA ALA A 199 3.60 -14.31 11.37
C ALA A 199 4.59 -15.43 10.98
N THR A 200 5.74 -15.49 11.64
CA THR A 200 6.75 -16.55 11.44
C THR A 200 6.18 -17.93 11.74
N ASP A 201 5.34 -18.10 12.77
CA ASP A 201 4.68 -19.36 13.10
C ASP A 201 3.77 -19.86 11.95
N TYR A 202 3.29 -18.96 11.11
CA TYR A 202 2.53 -19.27 9.89
C TYR A 202 3.38 -19.31 8.62
N GLY A 203 4.70 -19.12 8.72
CA GLY A 203 5.60 -19.05 7.55
C GLY A 203 5.37 -17.84 6.66
N LEU A 204 4.80 -16.75 7.19
CA LEU A 204 4.46 -15.53 6.46
C LEU A 204 5.48 -14.42 6.73
N PRO A 205 6.05 -13.77 5.69
CA PRO A 205 6.83 -12.56 5.86
C PRO A 205 5.94 -11.40 6.34
N LEU A 206 6.57 -10.43 7.03
CA LEU A 206 5.88 -9.29 7.63
C LEU A 206 6.34 -7.97 7.00
N ALA A 207 5.40 -7.14 6.54
CA ALA A 207 5.58 -5.71 6.34
C ALA A 207 5.09 -4.94 7.57
N VAL A 208 5.72 -3.82 7.87
CA VAL A 208 5.38 -2.99 9.04
C VAL A 208 5.13 -1.54 8.61
N TRP A 209 3.96 -1.02 8.96
CA TRP A 209 3.46 0.32 8.63
C TRP A 209 3.00 1.09 9.87
N THR A 210 2.91 2.40 9.92
CA THR A 210 3.71 3.29 9.11
C THR A 210 4.91 3.71 9.93
N ILE A 211 6.09 3.57 9.39
CA ILE A 211 7.33 3.99 10.03
C ILE A 211 7.52 5.47 9.67
N ASP A 212 7.24 6.37 10.61
CA ASP A 212 7.17 7.82 10.39
C ASP A 212 8.36 8.61 10.96
N THR A 213 9.36 7.91 11.54
CA THR A 213 10.59 8.52 12.06
C THR A 213 11.81 7.62 11.82
N ALA A 214 12.97 8.24 11.61
CA ALA A 214 14.24 7.54 11.48
C ALA A 214 14.59 6.72 12.74
N ASP A 215 14.28 7.25 13.94
CA ASP A 215 14.52 6.54 15.21
C ASP A 215 13.74 5.22 15.24
N ARG A 216 12.45 5.26 14.87
CA ARG A 216 11.61 4.06 14.79
C ARG A 216 12.13 3.06 13.75
N ALA A 217 12.60 3.54 12.59
CA ALA A 217 13.23 2.69 11.60
C ALA A 217 14.45 1.95 12.15
N GLN A 218 15.29 2.64 12.93
CA GLN A 218 16.45 2.05 13.57
C GLN A 218 16.10 1.09 14.72
N GLU A 219 15.09 1.40 15.54
CA GLU A 219 14.60 0.49 16.60
C GLU A 219 14.15 -0.85 16.04
N LEU A 220 13.51 -0.84 14.87
CA LEU A 220 12.97 -2.04 14.23
C LEU A 220 13.95 -2.73 13.27
N LYS A 221 15.15 -2.17 13.05
CA LYS A 221 16.15 -2.67 12.09
C LYS A 221 16.58 -4.12 12.31
N SER A 222 16.57 -4.59 13.56
CA SER A 222 16.96 -5.98 13.90
C SER A 222 15.89 -7.02 13.60
N LEU A 223 14.66 -6.62 13.32
CA LEU A 223 13.57 -7.54 12.97
C LEU A 223 13.62 -7.90 11.48
N PRO A 224 13.30 -9.15 11.10
CA PRO A 224 13.22 -9.58 9.71
C PRO A 224 11.90 -9.09 9.08
N ILE A 225 11.80 -7.79 8.86
CA ILE A 225 10.59 -7.11 8.36
C ILE A 225 10.89 -6.22 7.14
N ALA A 226 9.88 -6.00 6.30
CA ALA A 226 9.88 -4.94 5.33
C ALA A 226 9.25 -3.68 5.97
N GLN A 227 9.93 -2.53 5.94
CA GLN A 227 9.40 -1.29 6.48
C GLN A 227 8.66 -0.51 5.39
N ILE A 228 7.40 -0.12 5.68
CA ILE A 228 6.64 0.85 4.89
C ILE A 228 6.77 2.18 5.63
N PHE A 229 7.51 3.13 5.05
CA PHE A 229 8.00 4.32 5.73
C PHE A 229 7.63 5.62 5.04
N GLU A 230 7.62 6.73 5.80
CA GLU A 230 7.38 8.08 5.27
C GLU A 230 8.08 9.14 6.13
N GLY A 231 8.25 10.36 5.57
CA GLY A 231 8.59 11.55 6.35
C GLY A 231 10.06 11.69 6.75
N PHE A 232 10.95 10.79 6.34
CA PHE A 232 12.39 10.88 6.62
C PHE A 232 13.25 10.33 5.47
N ASP A 233 14.56 10.57 5.52
CA ASP A 233 15.51 10.14 4.49
C ASP A 233 15.51 8.60 4.36
N PRO A 234 15.25 8.05 3.16
CA PRO A 234 15.26 6.61 2.90
C PRO A 234 16.60 5.91 3.21
N ALA A 235 17.69 6.64 3.35
CA ALA A 235 18.99 6.08 3.78
C ALA A 235 18.91 5.33 5.12
N PHE A 236 17.95 5.71 6.00
CA PHE A 236 17.78 5.06 7.31
C PHE A 236 17.13 3.68 7.24
N VAL A 237 16.44 3.34 6.14
CA VAL A 237 15.83 2.01 5.93
C VAL A 237 16.62 1.13 4.98
N ARG A 238 17.59 1.67 4.23
CA ARG A 238 18.39 0.86 3.31
C ARG A 238 19.23 -0.16 4.09
N PRO A 239 19.35 -1.41 3.60
CA PRO A 239 20.31 -2.36 4.15
C PRO A 239 21.72 -1.76 4.07
N GLU A 240 22.54 -2.02 5.08
CA GLU A 240 23.97 -1.72 5.00
C GLU A 240 24.57 -2.58 3.86
N ALA A 241 25.33 -1.95 2.96
CA ALA A 241 25.93 -2.60 1.80
C ALA A 241 27.02 -3.60 2.20
#